data_6ade2e3bfc4b83fef00f5ca2b88c5a5f
#
_entry.id   6ade2e3bfc4b83fef00f5ca2b88c5a5f
#
_cell.length_a   1.000
_cell.length_b   1.000
_cell.length_c   1.000
_cell.angle_alpha   90.00
_cell.angle_beta   90.00
_cell.angle_gamma   90.00
#
_symmetry.space_group_name_H-M   'P 1'
#
loop_
_entity.id
_entity.type
_entity.pdbx_description
1 polymer ?
#
loop_
_entity_poly.entity_id
_entity_poly.type
_entity_poly.pdbx_seq_one_letter_code
_entity_poly.pdbx_strand_id
1 'polypeptide(L)'
;MNISVITVCFNSKDDLRKTLDSVLSQTYVDMEYLVVDGGSRDGSVDLLRAYESKFKAKGISFRFVSEKDKGTYDAMNKGAMMAKGMWINYMNAGDTFYRNDTLVRFFSHNIEVDAGVVFGNTCQVFDFGTGIAKYEDYLKDNPVMPFCHQSCFVLTTLMQHYKFDMSYRIVADHDLFYRLHTDGVKYQYIDEVVASYNGQYGLSATNPLLLRKEGLRIHHVNEKWYYPLALLWVYMRYGWIQPFKNCMPKCMSDAWMKHKRKYIKN
;
A
#
# COMPACT_ATOMS: atom_id res chain seq x y z
N MET A 1 -15.59 2.72 -16.96
CA MET A 1 -14.91 2.16 -15.77
C MET A 1 -13.60 2.89 -15.59
N ASN A 2 -13.52 3.64 -14.52
CA ASN A 2 -12.40 4.55 -14.29
C ASN A 2 -11.33 3.96 -13.35
N ILE A 3 -11.73 3.12 -12.39
CA ILE A 3 -10.83 2.63 -11.34
C ILE A 3 -10.88 1.09 -11.26
N SER A 4 -9.71 0.45 -11.15
CA SER A 4 -9.56 -0.92 -10.68
C SER A 4 -9.01 -0.88 -9.25
N VAL A 5 -9.85 -1.23 -8.26
CA VAL A 5 -9.39 -1.47 -6.90
C VAL A 5 -8.92 -2.91 -6.81
N ILE A 6 -7.70 -3.13 -6.31
CA ILE A 6 -7.08 -4.46 -6.21
C ILE A 6 -6.78 -4.77 -4.74
N THR A 7 -7.26 -5.91 -4.27
CA THR A 7 -6.90 -6.46 -2.96
C THR A 7 -6.11 -7.74 -3.15
N VAL A 8 -5.00 -7.87 -2.43
CA VAL A 8 -4.29 -9.15 -2.30
C VAL A 8 -4.45 -9.69 -0.89
N CYS A 9 -4.63 -11.00 -0.76
CA CYS A 9 -4.82 -11.64 0.54
C CYS A 9 -4.23 -13.06 0.57
N PHE A 10 -3.82 -13.49 1.75
CA PHE A 10 -3.43 -14.87 2.02
C PHE A 10 -3.68 -15.22 3.49
N ASN A 11 -4.57 -16.16 3.76
CA ASN A 11 -4.97 -16.58 5.12
C ASN A 11 -5.27 -15.39 6.04
N SER A 12 -6.12 -14.46 5.58
CA SER A 12 -6.42 -13.19 6.27
C SER A 12 -7.92 -12.84 6.19
N LYS A 13 -8.79 -13.82 6.42
CA LYS A 13 -10.25 -13.72 6.26
C LYS A 13 -10.87 -12.51 6.94
N ASP A 14 -10.49 -12.23 8.20
CA ASP A 14 -11.08 -11.13 8.97
C ASP A 14 -10.62 -9.76 8.46
N ASP A 15 -9.37 -9.63 8.06
CA ASP A 15 -8.84 -8.42 7.45
C ASP A 15 -9.41 -8.21 6.04
N LEU A 16 -9.53 -9.29 5.25
CA LEU A 16 -10.19 -9.26 3.95
C LEU A 16 -11.63 -8.77 4.07
N ARG A 17 -12.38 -9.19 5.10
CA ARG A 17 -13.76 -8.73 5.34
C ARG A 17 -13.82 -7.21 5.53
N LYS A 18 -12.91 -6.62 6.31
CA LYS A 18 -12.85 -5.17 6.52
C LYS A 18 -12.67 -4.42 5.21
N THR A 19 -11.78 -4.91 4.36
CA THR A 19 -11.51 -4.30 3.05
C THR A 19 -12.68 -4.47 2.08
N LEU A 20 -13.29 -5.67 2.01
CA LEU A 20 -14.50 -5.93 1.23
C LEU A 20 -15.64 -4.98 1.61
N ASP A 21 -15.91 -4.82 2.91
CA ASP A 21 -16.95 -3.92 3.42
C ASP A 21 -16.63 -2.46 3.08
N SER A 22 -15.37 -2.04 3.20
CA SER A 22 -14.92 -0.70 2.87
C SER A 22 -15.11 -0.38 1.38
N VAL A 23 -14.71 -1.29 0.48
CA VAL A 23 -14.90 -1.11 -0.98
C VAL A 23 -16.39 -1.14 -1.32
N LEU A 24 -17.14 -2.07 -0.75
CA LEU A 24 -18.60 -2.16 -0.97
C LEU A 24 -19.32 -0.91 -0.48
N SER A 25 -18.85 -0.23 0.57
CA SER A 25 -19.47 0.98 1.12
C SER A 25 -19.29 2.22 0.23
N GLN A 26 -18.32 2.22 -0.72
CA GLN A 26 -18.03 3.39 -1.54
C GLN A 26 -19.25 3.83 -2.35
N THR A 27 -19.52 5.13 -2.37
CA THR A 27 -20.61 5.72 -3.17
C THR A 27 -20.24 5.89 -4.65
N TYR A 28 -18.96 5.79 -4.99
CA TYR A 28 -18.44 5.78 -6.36
C TYR A 28 -18.57 4.37 -6.95
N VAL A 29 -19.28 4.23 -8.05
CA VAL A 29 -19.59 2.92 -8.66
C VAL A 29 -18.94 2.67 -10.02
N ASP A 30 -18.31 3.71 -10.64
CA ASP A 30 -17.58 3.53 -11.90
C ASP A 30 -16.22 2.87 -11.69
N MET A 31 -16.23 1.72 -11.00
CA MET A 31 -15.06 0.94 -10.68
C MET A 31 -15.29 -0.56 -10.88
N GLU A 32 -14.20 -1.30 -10.98
CA GLU A 32 -14.18 -2.75 -10.73
C GLU A 32 -13.41 -3.05 -9.45
N TYR A 33 -13.74 -4.17 -8.85
CA TYR A 33 -13.04 -4.69 -7.70
C TYR A 33 -12.44 -6.06 -8.00
N LEU A 34 -11.13 -6.20 -7.83
CA LEU A 34 -10.37 -7.40 -8.11
C LEU A 34 -9.74 -7.92 -6.82
N VAL A 35 -9.89 -9.20 -6.53
CA VAL A 35 -9.19 -9.83 -5.41
C VAL A 35 -8.30 -10.96 -5.92
N VAL A 36 -7.03 -10.93 -5.52
CA VAL A 36 -6.07 -12.00 -5.77
C VAL A 36 -5.75 -12.66 -4.44
N ASP A 37 -6.25 -13.88 -4.28
CA ASP A 37 -6.03 -14.72 -3.11
C ASP A 37 -4.90 -15.73 -3.37
N GLY A 38 -3.91 -15.78 -2.48
CA GLY A 38 -2.72 -16.64 -2.59
C GLY A 38 -2.95 -18.12 -2.32
N GLY A 39 -4.19 -18.61 -2.45
CA GLY A 39 -4.58 -19.99 -2.15
C GLY A 39 -4.87 -20.21 -0.66
N SER A 40 -5.65 -19.31 -0.06
CA SER A 40 -6.03 -19.35 1.36
C SER A 40 -6.84 -20.59 1.73
N ARG A 41 -6.72 -21.01 3.01
CA ARG A 41 -7.41 -22.17 3.59
C ARG A 41 -8.22 -21.81 4.84
N ASP A 42 -8.34 -20.54 5.18
CA ASP A 42 -9.01 -20.01 6.37
C ASP A 42 -10.49 -19.63 6.14
N GLY A 43 -11.04 -19.95 4.95
CA GLY A 43 -12.39 -19.56 4.52
C GLY A 43 -12.46 -18.19 3.85
N SER A 44 -11.32 -17.59 3.45
CA SER A 44 -11.29 -16.37 2.65
C SER A 44 -12.01 -16.53 1.33
N VAL A 45 -11.85 -17.66 0.62
CA VAL A 45 -12.51 -17.92 -0.67
C VAL A 45 -14.02 -18.00 -0.52
N ASP A 46 -14.54 -18.63 0.54
CA ASP A 46 -15.98 -18.68 0.79
C ASP A 46 -16.55 -17.30 1.11
N LEU A 47 -15.77 -16.48 1.82
CA LEU A 47 -16.10 -15.08 2.05
C LEU A 47 -16.20 -14.31 0.71
N LEU A 48 -15.26 -14.47 -0.22
CA LEU A 48 -15.29 -13.82 -1.53
C LEU A 48 -16.56 -14.21 -2.31
N ARG A 49 -16.91 -15.50 -2.36
CA ARG A 49 -18.15 -15.97 -3.00
C ARG A 49 -19.40 -15.33 -2.39
N ALA A 50 -19.44 -15.18 -1.07
CA ALA A 50 -20.56 -14.55 -0.38
C ALA A 50 -20.73 -13.05 -0.69
N TYR A 51 -19.67 -12.39 -1.20
CA TYR A 51 -19.71 -10.97 -1.58
C TYR A 51 -20.08 -10.73 -3.05
N GLU A 52 -20.04 -11.74 -3.93
CA GLU A 52 -20.38 -11.60 -5.36
C GLU A 52 -21.76 -10.97 -5.58
N SER A 53 -22.77 -11.49 -4.88
CA SER A 53 -24.14 -10.97 -4.99
C SER A 53 -24.27 -9.53 -4.49
N LYS A 54 -23.53 -9.16 -3.44
CA LYS A 54 -23.55 -7.81 -2.86
C LYS A 54 -22.95 -6.78 -3.83
N PHE A 55 -21.78 -7.06 -4.42
CA PHE A 55 -21.16 -6.19 -5.43
C PHE A 55 -22.01 -6.08 -6.69
N LYS A 56 -22.58 -7.22 -7.16
CA LYS A 56 -23.50 -7.23 -8.29
C LYS A 56 -24.73 -6.35 -8.05
N ALA A 57 -25.33 -6.44 -6.86
CA ALA A 57 -26.48 -5.61 -6.49
C ALA A 57 -26.16 -4.12 -6.48
N LYS A 58 -24.89 -3.75 -6.21
CA LYS A 58 -24.40 -2.37 -6.24
C LYS A 58 -23.96 -1.90 -7.62
N GLY A 59 -23.94 -2.80 -8.63
CA GLY A 59 -23.49 -2.47 -9.99
C GLY A 59 -21.96 -2.39 -10.14
N ILE A 60 -21.19 -2.90 -9.16
CA ILE A 60 -19.74 -2.97 -9.21
C ILE A 60 -19.31 -4.30 -9.81
N SER A 61 -18.46 -4.26 -10.84
CA SER A 61 -17.83 -5.46 -11.39
C SER A 61 -16.88 -6.06 -10.37
N PHE A 62 -17.20 -7.25 -9.86
CA PHE A 62 -16.39 -7.96 -8.88
C PHE A 62 -15.84 -9.25 -9.47
N ARG A 63 -14.54 -9.45 -9.37
CA ARG A 63 -13.86 -10.66 -9.82
C ARG A 63 -12.78 -11.05 -8.82
N PHE A 64 -12.57 -12.34 -8.63
CA PHE A 64 -11.45 -12.83 -7.85
C PHE A 64 -10.80 -14.05 -8.49
N VAL A 65 -9.55 -14.30 -8.15
CA VAL A 65 -8.80 -15.51 -8.44
C VAL A 65 -8.17 -16.00 -7.13
N SER A 66 -8.19 -17.33 -6.92
CA SER A 66 -7.56 -17.97 -5.79
C SER A 66 -6.60 -19.03 -6.31
N GLU A 67 -5.32 -18.75 -6.21
CA GLU A 67 -4.24 -19.65 -6.63
C GLU A 67 -2.96 -19.35 -5.86
N LYS A 68 -2.09 -20.35 -5.74
CA LYS A 68 -0.80 -20.14 -5.07
C LYS A 68 0.00 -19.07 -5.81
N ASP A 69 0.51 -18.11 -5.05
CA ASP A 69 1.41 -17.07 -5.53
C ASP A 69 2.84 -17.23 -4.96
N LYS A 70 3.75 -16.35 -5.42
CA LYS A 70 5.14 -16.25 -4.96
C LYS A 70 5.34 -15.13 -3.94
N GLY A 71 4.26 -14.62 -3.34
CA GLY A 71 4.24 -13.53 -2.37
C GLY A 71 3.41 -12.33 -2.83
N THR A 72 3.28 -11.35 -1.94
CA THR A 72 2.40 -10.18 -2.10
C THR A 72 2.56 -9.48 -3.45
N TYR A 73 3.79 -9.23 -3.89
CA TYR A 73 4.03 -8.51 -5.14
C TYR A 73 3.72 -9.32 -6.40
N ASP A 74 3.83 -10.66 -6.34
CA ASP A 74 3.33 -11.53 -7.42
C ASP A 74 1.81 -11.42 -7.55
N ALA A 75 1.10 -11.48 -6.43
CA ALA A 75 -0.35 -11.30 -6.38
C ALA A 75 -0.77 -9.90 -6.88
N MET A 76 -0.05 -8.84 -6.47
CA MET A 76 -0.29 -7.47 -6.95
C MET A 76 -0.06 -7.36 -8.46
N ASN A 77 1.01 -7.96 -9.00
CA ASN A 77 1.26 -8.00 -10.44
C ASN A 77 0.17 -8.74 -11.21
N LYS A 78 -0.32 -9.88 -10.70
CA LYS A 78 -1.46 -10.60 -11.29
C LYS A 78 -2.70 -9.70 -11.33
N GLY A 79 -3.01 -9.02 -10.23
CA GLY A 79 -4.11 -8.06 -10.15
C GLY A 79 -4.00 -6.94 -11.19
N ALA A 80 -2.79 -6.35 -11.35
CA ALA A 80 -2.54 -5.33 -12.36
C ALA A 80 -2.80 -5.83 -13.79
N MET A 81 -2.38 -7.05 -14.11
CA MET A 81 -2.63 -7.64 -15.44
C MET A 81 -4.11 -7.95 -15.70
N MET A 82 -4.91 -8.12 -14.65
CA MET A 82 -6.37 -8.32 -14.74
C MET A 82 -7.16 -7.02 -14.83
N ALA A 83 -6.54 -5.89 -14.42
CA ALA A 83 -7.18 -4.58 -14.32
C ALA A 83 -7.58 -4.04 -15.71
N LYS A 84 -8.77 -3.40 -15.76
CA LYS A 84 -9.36 -2.79 -16.97
C LYS A 84 -9.71 -1.32 -16.77
N GLY A 85 -9.70 -0.82 -15.53
CA GLY A 85 -9.88 0.60 -15.22
C GLY A 85 -8.71 1.43 -15.72
N MET A 86 -8.92 2.73 -15.85
CA MET A 86 -7.84 3.67 -16.20
C MET A 86 -6.79 3.74 -15.09
N TRP A 87 -7.25 3.73 -13.84
CA TRP A 87 -6.43 3.85 -12.64
C TRP A 87 -6.45 2.58 -11.81
N ILE A 88 -5.31 2.18 -11.28
CA ILE A 88 -5.18 1.12 -10.28
C ILE A 88 -4.95 1.74 -8.90
N ASN A 89 -5.70 1.25 -7.91
CA ASN A 89 -5.44 1.44 -6.49
C ASN A 89 -5.27 0.08 -5.83
N TYR A 90 -4.23 -0.06 -4.98
CA TYR A 90 -4.05 -1.26 -4.16
C TYR A 90 -4.55 -1.01 -2.74
N MET A 91 -5.64 -1.68 -2.40
CA MET A 91 -6.22 -1.71 -1.06
C MET A 91 -6.07 -3.13 -0.50
N ASN A 92 -4.92 -3.44 0.09
CA ASN A 92 -4.61 -4.79 0.55
C ASN A 92 -5.52 -5.23 1.71
N ALA A 93 -5.60 -6.53 1.98
CA ALA A 93 -6.42 -7.05 3.07
C ALA A 93 -6.03 -6.41 4.41
N GLY A 94 -7.00 -5.81 5.11
CA GLY A 94 -6.84 -5.03 6.33
C GLY A 94 -6.81 -3.51 6.12
N ASP A 95 -6.52 -3.05 4.91
CA ASP A 95 -6.57 -1.64 4.56
C ASP A 95 -8.00 -1.24 4.13
N THR A 96 -8.36 0.01 4.34
CA THR A 96 -9.70 0.52 4.03
C THR A 96 -9.64 1.91 3.40
N PHE A 97 -10.63 2.26 2.60
CA PHE A 97 -10.87 3.66 2.28
C PHE A 97 -11.21 4.43 3.56
N TYR A 98 -10.77 5.67 3.65
CA TYR A 98 -10.96 6.49 4.85
C TYR A 98 -12.43 6.78 5.14
N ARG A 99 -13.26 6.97 4.09
CA ARG A 99 -14.71 7.25 4.16
C ARG A 99 -15.43 6.54 3.01
N ASN A 100 -16.75 6.45 3.11
CA ASN A 100 -17.59 5.88 2.04
C ASN A 100 -17.70 6.76 0.79
N ASP A 101 -17.38 8.04 0.88
CA ASP A 101 -17.37 9.01 -0.21
C ASP A 101 -15.94 9.37 -0.71
N THR A 102 -14.93 8.68 -0.22
CA THR A 102 -13.51 8.96 -0.53
C THR A 102 -13.24 9.04 -2.03
N LEU A 103 -13.68 8.06 -2.80
CA LEU A 103 -13.42 8.02 -4.24
C LEU A 103 -14.15 9.14 -4.99
N VAL A 104 -15.39 9.47 -4.60
CA VAL A 104 -16.13 10.60 -5.17
C VAL A 104 -15.39 11.90 -4.91
N ARG A 105 -14.98 12.14 -3.68
CA ARG A 105 -14.25 13.35 -3.31
C ARG A 105 -12.92 13.46 -4.06
N PHE A 106 -12.13 12.39 -4.05
CA PHE A 106 -10.82 12.37 -4.69
C PHE A 106 -10.90 12.65 -6.19
N PHE A 107 -11.80 11.98 -6.91
CA PHE A 107 -11.98 12.13 -8.35
C PHE A 107 -12.88 13.31 -8.75
N SER A 108 -13.39 14.12 -7.81
CA SER A 108 -14.02 15.41 -8.09
C SER A 108 -13.00 16.52 -8.32
N HIS A 109 -11.75 16.33 -7.89
CA HIS A 109 -10.67 17.26 -8.20
C HIS A 109 -10.22 17.16 -9.67
N ASN A 110 -9.68 18.26 -10.18
CA ASN A 110 -9.10 18.25 -11.53
C ASN A 110 -7.80 17.43 -11.54
N ILE A 111 -7.81 16.34 -12.29
CA ILE A 111 -6.61 15.53 -12.51
C ILE A 111 -5.92 16.00 -13.78
N GLU A 112 -4.63 16.31 -13.69
CA GLU A 112 -3.81 16.74 -14.82
C GLU A 112 -3.75 15.63 -15.88
N VAL A 113 -3.90 16.02 -17.14
CA VAL A 113 -4.00 15.06 -18.27
C VAL A 113 -2.76 14.16 -18.40
N ASP A 114 -1.60 14.67 -18.01
CA ASP A 114 -0.30 13.99 -18.09
C ASP A 114 0.15 13.39 -16.75
N ALA A 115 -0.69 13.42 -15.70
CA ALA A 115 -0.41 12.75 -14.46
C ALA A 115 -0.42 11.23 -14.65
N GLY A 116 0.68 10.57 -14.30
CA GLY A 116 0.78 9.10 -14.30
C GLY A 116 0.52 8.49 -12.93
N VAL A 117 0.71 9.28 -11.88
CA VAL A 117 0.45 8.92 -10.48
C VAL A 117 -0.30 10.06 -9.81
N VAL A 118 -1.44 9.77 -9.20
CA VAL A 118 -2.17 10.72 -8.37
C VAL A 118 -2.30 10.15 -6.96
N PHE A 119 -2.08 10.96 -5.93
CA PHE A 119 -2.07 10.46 -4.56
C PHE A 119 -2.62 11.49 -3.57
N GLY A 120 -3.09 10.98 -2.45
CA GLY A 120 -3.60 11.79 -1.35
C GLY A 120 -3.01 11.35 -0.02
N ASN A 121 -3.55 11.91 1.06
CA ASN A 121 -3.13 11.66 2.43
C ASN A 121 -3.58 10.30 2.93
N THR A 122 -2.98 9.85 4.04
CA THR A 122 -3.29 8.56 4.65
C THR A 122 -3.59 8.70 6.14
N CYS A 123 -4.66 8.06 6.60
CA CYS A 123 -4.92 7.87 8.01
C CYS A 123 -4.15 6.65 8.51
N GLN A 124 -3.26 6.84 9.47
CA GLN A 124 -2.53 5.77 10.14
C GLN A 124 -3.22 5.42 11.46
N VAL A 125 -3.54 4.15 11.63
CA VAL A 125 -4.19 3.61 12.82
C VAL A 125 -3.15 2.90 13.69
N PHE A 126 -3.16 3.18 14.98
CA PHE A 126 -2.30 2.56 16.00
C PHE A 126 -3.15 2.18 17.20
N ASP A 127 -2.67 1.27 18.04
CA ASP A 127 -3.35 0.90 19.29
C ASP A 127 -3.56 2.10 20.23
N PHE A 128 -2.72 3.14 20.10
CA PHE A 128 -2.75 4.35 20.92
C PHE A 128 -3.42 5.57 20.27
N GLY A 129 -4.08 5.41 19.12
CA GLY A 129 -4.79 6.48 18.41
C GLY A 129 -4.60 6.46 16.91
N THR A 130 -5.15 7.46 16.24
CA THR A 130 -5.06 7.64 14.79
C THR A 130 -4.38 8.96 14.47
N GLY A 131 -3.75 9.05 13.28
CA GLY A 131 -3.17 10.29 12.80
C GLY A 131 -3.18 10.36 11.27
N ILE A 132 -3.35 11.56 10.72
CA ILE A 132 -3.31 11.79 9.28
C ILE A 132 -1.89 12.19 8.88
N ALA A 133 -1.26 11.36 8.03
CA ALA A 133 -0.03 11.72 7.36
C ALA A 133 -0.38 12.56 6.13
N LYS A 134 0.00 13.84 6.14
CA LYS A 134 -0.09 14.76 5.00
C LYS A 134 1.17 14.71 4.17
N TYR A 135 1.03 14.58 2.86
CA TYR A 135 2.18 14.34 1.98
C TYR A 135 2.61 15.54 1.13
N GLU A 136 1.89 16.65 1.20
CA GLU A 136 2.25 17.89 0.51
C GLU A 136 3.68 18.36 0.83
N ASP A 137 4.04 18.34 2.12
CA ASP A 137 5.36 18.76 2.58
C ASP A 137 6.47 17.78 2.16
N TYR A 138 6.14 16.51 1.96
CA TYR A 138 7.12 15.47 1.64
C TYR A 138 7.52 15.45 0.16
N LEU A 139 6.75 16.03 -0.74
CA LEU A 139 7.10 16.13 -2.18
C LEU A 139 8.45 16.83 -2.40
N LYS A 140 8.81 17.78 -1.53
CA LYS A 140 10.08 18.51 -1.62
C LYS A 140 11.27 17.67 -1.16
N ASP A 141 11.06 16.84 -0.12
CA ASP A 141 12.13 16.09 0.55
C ASP A 141 12.26 14.66 0.00
N ASN A 142 11.18 14.08 -0.50
CA ASN A 142 11.14 12.74 -1.08
C ASN A 142 10.21 12.72 -2.31
N PRO A 143 10.70 13.15 -3.47
CA PRO A 143 9.88 13.20 -4.69
C PRO A 143 9.56 11.81 -5.26
N VAL A 144 10.26 10.76 -4.83
CA VAL A 144 10.11 9.40 -5.38
C VAL A 144 8.83 8.74 -4.90
N MET A 145 8.66 8.64 -3.58
CA MET A 145 7.49 8.02 -2.95
C MET A 145 7.16 8.74 -1.65
N PRO A 146 6.54 9.93 -1.73
CA PRO A 146 6.19 10.70 -0.54
C PRO A 146 4.97 10.13 0.21
N PHE A 147 4.28 9.14 -0.33
CA PHE A 147 2.97 8.62 0.10
C PHE A 147 3.02 7.14 0.48
N CYS A 148 1.95 6.64 1.08
CA CYS A 148 1.68 5.19 1.19
C CYS A 148 0.95 4.70 -0.07
N HIS A 149 1.32 3.50 -0.56
CA HIS A 149 0.77 2.95 -1.81
C HIS A 149 -0.77 2.79 -1.80
N GLN A 150 -1.38 2.61 -0.63
CA GLN A 150 -2.84 2.53 -0.49
C GLN A 150 -3.54 3.85 -0.83
N SER A 151 -2.84 4.98 -0.68
CA SER A 151 -3.37 6.32 -0.94
C SER A 151 -2.99 6.87 -2.31
N CYS A 152 -2.55 6.01 -3.23
CA CYS A 152 -2.25 6.43 -4.60
C CYS A 152 -3.05 5.66 -5.64
N PHE A 153 -3.19 6.30 -6.80
CA PHE A 153 -3.74 5.74 -8.01
C PHE A 153 -2.69 5.88 -9.11
N VAL A 154 -2.39 4.80 -9.79
CA VAL A 154 -1.40 4.74 -10.87
C VAL A 154 -2.10 4.35 -12.16
N LEU A 155 -1.74 4.96 -13.28
CA LEU A 155 -2.28 4.53 -14.57
C LEU A 155 -2.05 3.04 -14.79
N THR A 156 -3.09 2.34 -15.19
CA THR A 156 -3.06 0.88 -15.42
C THR A 156 -1.98 0.49 -16.42
N THR A 157 -1.78 1.28 -17.46
CA THR A 157 -0.73 1.06 -18.46
C THR A 157 0.68 1.10 -17.88
N LEU A 158 0.93 2.02 -16.93
CA LEU A 158 2.21 2.08 -16.21
C LEU A 158 2.40 0.86 -15.33
N MET A 159 1.38 0.47 -14.55
CA MET A 159 1.47 -0.71 -13.67
C MET A 159 1.70 -2.00 -14.46
N GLN A 160 1.05 -2.16 -15.61
CA GLN A 160 1.21 -3.32 -16.48
C GLN A 160 2.58 -3.37 -17.16
N HIS A 161 3.18 -2.21 -17.44
CA HIS A 161 4.50 -2.09 -18.05
C HIS A 161 5.62 -2.30 -17.03
N TYR A 162 5.63 -1.51 -15.96
CA TYR A 162 6.74 -1.49 -14.98
C TYR A 162 6.75 -2.68 -14.03
N LYS A 163 5.58 -3.13 -13.56
CA LYS A 163 5.40 -4.22 -12.59
C LYS A 163 6.23 -4.05 -11.32
N PHE A 164 5.83 -4.69 -10.25
CA PHE A 164 6.66 -4.82 -9.06
C PHE A 164 7.79 -5.82 -9.31
N ASP A 165 9.01 -5.49 -8.90
CA ASP A 165 10.14 -6.43 -8.91
C ASP A 165 10.00 -7.39 -7.72
N MET A 166 9.75 -8.67 -8.03
CA MET A 166 9.55 -9.72 -7.03
C MET A 166 10.84 -10.13 -6.30
N SER A 167 11.99 -9.59 -6.66
CA SER A 167 13.26 -9.78 -5.93
C SER A 167 13.29 -9.02 -4.60
N TYR A 168 12.41 -8.02 -4.44
CA TYR A 168 12.19 -7.33 -3.17
C TYR A 168 11.07 -7.99 -2.38
N ARG A 169 11.20 -8.00 -1.06
CA ARG A 169 10.19 -8.57 -0.14
C ARG A 169 9.31 -7.49 0.51
N ILE A 170 9.84 -6.28 0.69
CA ILE A 170 9.18 -5.21 1.46
C ILE A 170 9.09 -3.91 0.66
N VAL A 171 10.06 -3.58 -0.19
CA VAL A 171 10.19 -2.26 -0.82
C VAL A 171 10.01 -2.28 -2.34
N ALA A 172 9.32 -3.28 -2.90
CA ALA A 172 9.08 -3.29 -4.35
C ALA A 172 8.16 -2.14 -4.80
N ASP A 173 7.32 -1.61 -3.91
CA ASP A 173 6.56 -0.37 -4.13
C ASP A 173 7.49 0.84 -4.26
N HIS A 174 8.45 0.99 -3.35
CA HIS A 174 9.45 2.07 -3.44
C HIS A 174 10.31 1.93 -4.71
N ASP A 175 10.74 0.72 -5.06
CA ASP A 175 11.46 0.46 -6.30
C ASP A 175 10.64 0.86 -7.54
N LEU A 176 9.36 0.45 -7.59
CA LEU A 176 8.45 0.82 -8.67
C LEU A 176 8.35 2.34 -8.84
N PHE A 177 8.09 3.06 -7.75
CA PHE A 177 7.97 4.51 -7.79
C PHE A 177 9.31 5.20 -8.07
N TYR A 178 10.44 4.62 -7.66
CA TYR A 178 11.77 5.10 -8.05
C TYR A 178 11.97 5.01 -9.57
N ARG A 179 11.61 3.89 -10.21
CA ARG A 179 11.69 3.73 -11.68
C ARG A 179 10.75 4.70 -12.39
N LEU A 180 9.49 4.82 -11.95
CA LEU A 180 8.53 5.78 -12.53
C LEU A 180 9.04 7.22 -12.42
N HIS A 181 9.60 7.61 -11.28
CA HIS A 181 10.16 8.96 -11.09
C HIS A 181 11.37 9.21 -11.98
N THR A 182 12.30 8.23 -12.08
CA THR A 182 13.51 8.33 -12.91
C THR A 182 13.15 8.50 -14.40
N ASP A 183 12.09 7.85 -14.85
CA ASP A 183 11.59 7.94 -16.22
C ASP A 183 10.69 9.18 -16.47
N GLY A 184 10.61 10.08 -15.49
CA GLY A 184 9.93 11.37 -15.64
C GLY A 184 8.40 11.31 -15.57
N VAL A 185 7.82 10.23 -15.01
CA VAL A 185 6.37 10.16 -14.80
C VAL A 185 5.93 11.27 -13.84
N LYS A 186 4.91 12.01 -14.22
CA LYS A 186 4.37 13.10 -13.40
C LYS A 186 3.51 12.59 -12.27
N TYR A 187 3.69 13.20 -11.10
CA TYR A 187 2.94 12.95 -9.87
C TYR A 187 2.09 14.17 -9.53
N GLN A 188 0.84 13.92 -9.17
CA GLN A 188 -0.06 14.98 -8.69
C GLN A 188 -0.54 14.65 -7.28
N TYR A 189 -0.38 15.61 -6.38
CA TYR A 189 -0.93 15.53 -5.02
C TYR A 189 -2.35 16.12 -4.98
N ILE A 190 -3.23 15.47 -4.22
CA ILE A 190 -4.60 15.93 -3.94
C ILE A 190 -4.80 15.93 -2.42
N ASP A 191 -5.20 17.07 -1.83
CA ASP A 191 -5.39 17.18 -0.36
C ASP A 191 -6.69 16.50 0.10
N GLU A 192 -6.76 15.19 -0.13
CA GLU A 192 -7.83 14.31 0.38
C GLU A 192 -7.23 13.11 1.09
N VAL A 193 -7.88 12.66 2.17
CA VAL A 193 -7.47 11.44 2.86
C VAL A 193 -8.08 10.24 2.13
N VAL A 194 -7.24 9.39 1.55
CA VAL A 194 -7.69 8.27 0.71
C VAL A 194 -7.86 6.99 1.51
N ALA A 195 -6.82 6.57 2.19
CA ALA A 195 -6.79 5.26 2.85
C ALA A 195 -6.58 5.37 4.35
N SER A 196 -7.03 4.34 5.03
CA SER A 196 -6.73 4.07 6.43
C SER A 196 -6.06 2.71 6.55
N TYR A 197 -4.90 2.62 7.19
CA TYR A 197 -4.18 1.38 7.38
C TYR A 197 -3.55 1.25 8.76
N ASN A 198 -3.28 0.02 9.18
CA ASN A 198 -2.61 -0.24 10.45
C ASN A 198 -1.09 0.02 10.31
N GLY A 199 -0.63 1.14 10.88
CA GLY A 199 0.79 1.55 10.82
C GLY A 199 1.70 0.80 11.80
N GLN A 200 1.17 -0.08 12.64
CA GLN A 200 1.91 -0.77 13.72
C GLN A 200 2.40 -2.16 13.32
N TYR A 201 1.58 -2.92 12.57
CA TYR A 201 1.81 -4.33 12.30
C TYR A 201 2.16 -4.68 10.85
N GLY A 202 2.34 -3.67 9.99
CA GLY A 202 2.73 -3.88 8.59
C GLY A 202 4.14 -4.49 8.44
N LEU A 203 4.42 -5.15 7.32
CA LEU A 203 5.70 -5.80 7.03
C LEU A 203 6.90 -4.85 7.18
N SER A 204 6.78 -3.62 6.72
CA SER A 204 7.82 -2.59 6.83
C SER A 204 8.03 -2.13 8.28
N ALA A 205 6.97 -2.09 9.10
CA ALA A 205 7.06 -1.72 10.51
C ALA A 205 7.73 -2.79 11.38
N THR A 206 7.57 -4.07 11.00
CA THR A 206 8.08 -5.22 11.75
C THR A 206 9.47 -5.67 11.31
N ASN A 207 9.94 -5.24 10.12
CA ASN A 207 11.23 -5.67 9.55
C ASN A 207 12.15 -4.49 9.18
N PRO A 208 12.54 -3.62 10.14
CA PRO A 208 13.30 -2.40 9.85
C PRO A 208 14.68 -2.67 9.24
N LEU A 209 15.32 -3.80 9.59
CA LEU A 209 16.61 -4.18 9.04
C LEU A 209 16.50 -4.53 7.56
N LEU A 210 15.52 -5.37 7.18
CA LEU A 210 15.31 -5.77 5.79
C LEU A 210 14.90 -4.56 4.93
N LEU A 211 13.99 -3.72 5.45
CA LEU A 211 13.60 -2.47 4.81
C LEU A 211 14.82 -1.61 4.39
N ARG A 212 15.81 -1.47 5.31
CA ARG A 212 17.00 -0.66 5.03
C ARG A 212 17.96 -1.36 4.07
N LYS A 213 18.13 -2.67 4.18
CA LYS A 213 18.97 -3.45 3.25
C LYS A 213 18.44 -3.39 1.82
N GLU A 214 17.15 -3.59 1.65
CA GLU A 214 16.53 -3.49 0.33
C GLU A 214 16.56 -2.05 -0.21
N GLY A 215 16.37 -1.03 0.65
CA GLY A 215 16.51 0.37 0.25
C GLY A 215 17.90 0.72 -0.30
N LEU A 216 18.98 0.13 0.23
CA LEU A 216 20.32 0.30 -0.35
C LEU A 216 20.42 -0.24 -1.78
N ARG A 217 19.65 -1.28 -2.12
CA ARG A 217 19.62 -1.83 -3.49
C ARG A 217 18.92 -0.90 -4.46
N ILE A 218 17.79 -0.29 -4.09
CA ILE A 218 17.05 0.66 -4.94
C ILE A 218 17.96 1.82 -5.39
N HIS A 219 18.82 2.30 -4.49
CA HIS A 219 19.74 3.39 -4.78
C HIS A 219 21.11 2.92 -5.33
N HIS A 220 21.22 1.68 -5.78
CA HIS A 220 22.44 1.08 -6.34
C HIS A 220 23.67 1.17 -5.42
N VAL A 221 23.47 1.31 -4.10
CA VAL A 221 24.55 1.34 -3.10
C VAL A 221 25.26 -0.02 -3.02
N ASN A 222 24.51 -1.12 -3.28
CA ASN A 222 25.08 -2.47 -3.35
C ASN A 222 26.15 -2.67 -4.44
N GLU A 223 26.24 -1.76 -5.41
CA GLU A 223 27.24 -1.75 -6.48
C GLU A 223 28.47 -0.89 -6.14
N LYS A 224 28.44 -0.18 -5.01
CA LYS A 224 29.50 0.73 -4.59
C LYS A 224 30.54 0.02 -3.72
N TRP A 225 31.80 0.44 -3.82
CA TRP A 225 32.91 -0.12 -3.02
C TRP A 225 32.71 -0.02 -1.51
N TYR A 226 31.96 0.98 -1.04
CA TYR A 226 31.63 1.20 0.38
C TYR A 226 30.42 0.40 0.88
N TYR A 227 29.80 -0.44 0.07
CA TYR A 227 28.61 -1.23 0.44
C TYR A 227 28.78 -2.04 1.75
N PRO A 228 29.93 -2.72 1.99
CA PRO A 228 30.12 -3.42 3.25
C PRO A 228 30.02 -2.50 4.48
N LEU A 229 30.54 -1.26 4.38
CA LEU A 229 30.45 -0.26 5.45
C LEU A 229 29.01 0.24 5.64
N ALA A 230 28.28 0.46 4.54
CA ALA A 230 26.86 0.83 4.58
C ALA A 230 26.03 -0.28 5.22
N LEU A 231 26.28 -1.55 4.91
CA LEU A 231 25.64 -2.68 5.56
C LEU A 231 25.95 -2.76 7.05
N LEU A 232 27.23 -2.61 7.41
CA LEU A 232 27.65 -2.62 8.83
C LEU A 232 26.92 -1.51 9.60
N TRP A 233 26.84 -0.31 9.04
CA TRP A 233 26.11 0.81 9.64
C TRP A 233 24.61 0.46 9.81
N VAL A 234 23.97 -0.14 8.81
CA VAL A 234 22.57 -0.58 8.87
C VAL A 234 22.38 -1.62 9.99
N TYR A 235 23.28 -2.61 10.11
CA TYR A 235 23.23 -3.61 11.19
C TYR A 235 23.40 -2.96 12.56
N MET A 236 24.40 -2.08 12.74
CA MET A 236 24.61 -1.38 14.01
C MET A 236 23.42 -0.49 14.38
N ARG A 237 22.79 0.17 13.41
CA ARG A 237 21.72 1.14 13.65
C ARG A 237 20.34 0.52 13.82
N TYR A 238 20.06 -0.57 13.12
CA TYR A 238 18.72 -1.15 13.02
C TYR A 238 18.62 -2.61 13.45
N GLY A 239 19.72 -3.35 13.50
CA GLY A 239 19.73 -4.79 13.81
C GLY A 239 19.22 -5.13 15.21
N TRP A 240 19.35 -4.21 16.16
CA TRP A 240 18.89 -4.37 17.55
C TRP A 240 17.45 -3.90 17.78
N ILE A 241 16.87 -3.13 16.85
CA ILE A 241 15.54 -2.49 17.06
C ILE A 241 14.45 -3.54 17.28
N GLN A 242 14.40 -4.57 16.45
CA GLN A 242 13.36 -5.60 16.58
C GLN A 242 13.55 -6.47 17.82
N PRO A 243 14.75 -7.03 18.11
CA PRO A 243 14.99 -7.70 19.37
C PRO A 243 14.66 -6.84 20.60
N PHE A 244 15.05 -5.57 20.58
CA PHE A 244 14.77 -4.64 21.68
C PHE A 244 13.26 -4.40 21.86
N LYS A 245 12.52 -4.18 20.78
CA LYS A 245 11.05 -4.05 20.82
C LYS A 245 10.38 -5.28 21.43
N ASN A 246 10.85 -6.48 21.04
CA ASN A 246 10.29 -7.74 21.54
C ASN A 246 10.52 -7.95 23.04
N CYS A 247 11.58 -7.33 23.61
CA CYS A 247 11.88 -7.37 25.03
C CYS A 247 11.18 -6.27 25.83
N MET A 248 10.60 -5.25 25.17
CA MET A 248 9.92 -4.14 25.84
C MET A 248 8.49 -4.49 26.24
N PRO A 249 8.02 -4.08 27.43
CA PRO A 249 6.59 -4.04 27.75
C PRO A 249 5.82 -3.24 26.70
N LYS A 250 4.60 -3.66 26.35
CA LYS A 250 3.76 -3.04 25.31
C LYS A 250 3.59 -1.52 25.54
N CYS A 251 3.33 -1.10 26.78
CA CYS A 251 3.17 0.32 27.13
C CYS A 251 4.40 1.17 26.80
N MET A 252 5.61 0.63 27.00
CA MET A 252 6.86 1.32 26.66
C MET A 252 7.09 1.36 25.13
N SER A 253 6.78 0.27 24.44
CA SER A 253 6.84 0.21 22.99
C SER A 253 5.90 1.24 22.35
N ASP A 254 4.67 1.34 22.83
CA ASP A 254 3.68 2.31 22.37
C ASP A 254 4.11 3.75 22.64
N ALA A 255 4.61 4.04 23.84
CA ALA A 255 5.14 5.36 24.19
C ALA A 255 6.34 5.77 23.30
N TRP A 256 7.24 4.83 23.02
CA TRP A 256 8.37 5.05 22.13
C TRP A 256 7.94 5.30 20.67
N MET A 257 6.96 4.56 20.16
CA MET A 257 6.39 4.78 18.83
C MET A 257 5.68 6.12 18.74
N LYS A 258 4.89 6.48 19.75
CA LYS A 258 4.20 7.77 19.84
C LYS A 258 5.19 8.93 19.85
N HIS A 259 6.30 8.81 20.59
CA HIS A 259 7.35 9.82 20.61
C HIS A 259 8.05 10.02 19.26
N LYS A 260 8.34 8.92 18.55
CA LYS A 260 8.93 8.99 17.19
C LYS A 260 8.02 9.60 16.13
N ARG A 261 6.71 9.61 16.37
CA ARG A 261 5.68 10.07 15.42
C ARG A 261 5.00 11.36 15.89
N LYS A 262 5.73 12.25 16.55
CA LYS A 262 5.24 13.55 17.07
C LYS A 262 4.57 14.44 16.02
N TYR A 263 4.80 14.20 14.74
CA TYR A 263 4.17 14.90 13.62
C TYR A 263 2.77 14.35 13.27
N ILE A 264 2.35 13.21 13.84
CA ILE A 264 0.98 12.73 13.71
C ILE A 264 0.15 13.52 14.72
N LYS A 265 -0.49 14.58 14.25
CA LYS A 265 -1.46 15.33 15.05
C LYS A 265 -2.76 14.53 15.09
N ASN A 266 -3.30 14.37 16.30
CA ASN A 266 -4.65 13.79 16.55
C ASN A 266 -5.73 14.60 15.84
#